data_29f096998eba7fefca020dd90c85434a
#
_entry.id   29f096998eba7fefca020dd90c85434a
#
_cell.length_a   1.000
_cell.length_b   1.000
_cell.length_c   1.000
_cell.angle_alpha   90.00
_cell.angle_beta   90.00
_cell.angle_gamma   90.00
#
_symmetry.space_group_name_H-M   'P 1'
#
loop_
_entity.id
_entity.type
_entity.pdbx_description
1 polymer ?
#
loop_
_entity_poly.entity_id
_entity_poly.type
_entity_poly.pdbx_seq_one_letter_code
_entity_poly.pdbx_strand_id
1 'polypeptide(L)'
;MSAAEAIAEELRALNAAIERQARELAEARHHIALLEDRNEIERLQYAYGYFIDNRMFREMTDLFCDEGCWIEIGQRGRYYGKARIHRFLHEVLGDGRWGLLKDEVINHVQQQPIVTVAEDRKQAWSRARAQVQGNSPPDTPHFLLADGIYENEYVREDGRWKIRGVTVTMTFYAALERARIWFPSAPPSEAMPPDAPSQPEVDALGRQFNPWHFRHPVEGYELGIPASALPPIESASKIDPNTKKS
;
A
#
# COMPACT_ATOMS: atom_id res chain seq x y z
N MET A 1 -26.84 49.48 -39.72
CA MET A 1 -26.31 49.13 -38.37
C MET A 1 -25.37 50.25 -37.96
N SER A 2 -25.63 50.90 -36.86
CA SER A 2 -24.74 51.91 -36.33
C SER A 2 -23.45 51.28 -35.76
N ALA A 3 -22.38 52.05 -35.64
CA ALA A 3 -21.14 51.58 -35.02
C ALA A 3 -21.38 51.09 -33.56
N ALA A 4 -22.30 51.70 -32.85
CA ALA A 4 -22.67 51.28 -31.51
C ALA A 4 -23.39 49.92 -31.47
N GLU A 5 -24.24 49.61 -32.44
CA GLU A 5 -24.89 48.30 -32.57
C GLU A 5 -23.90 47.21 -32.89
N ALA A 6 -22.91 47.46 -33.78
CA ALA A 6 -21.85 46.51 -34.10
C ALA A 6 -20.97 46.18 -32.89
N ILE A 7 -20.56 47.22 -32.12
CA ILE A 7 -19.79 47.03 -30.88
C ILE A 7 -20.57 46.21 -29.85
N ALA A 8 -21.87 46.49 -29.67
CA ALA A 8 -22.72 45.78 -28.74
C ALA A 8 -22.89 44.27 -29.13
N GLU A 9 -22.90 43.98 -30.42
CA GLU A 9 -22.96 42.60 -30.94
C GLU A 9 -21.65 41.86 -30.72
N GLU A 10 -20.50 42.49 -30.96
CA GLU A 10 -19.18 41.94 -30.66
C GLU A 10 -18.98 41.64 -29.17
N LEU A 11 -19.40 42.56 -28.29
CA LEU A 11 -19.36 42.38 -26.84
C LEU A 11 -20.23 41.21 -26.39
N ARG A 12 -21.41 41.03 -26.94
CA ARG A 12 -22.26 39.88 -26.66
C ARG A 12 -21.61 38.57 -27.11
N ALA A 13 -21.03 38.53 -28.32
CA ALA A 13 -20.34 37.38 -28.84
C ALA A 13 -19.11 37.00 -27.98
N LEU A 14 -18.34 38.03 -27.55
CA LEU A 14 -17.18 37.83 -26.67
C LEU A 14 -17.60 37.30 -25.30
N ASN A 15 -18.63 37.86 -24.68
CA ASN A 15 -19.14 37.36 -23.40
C ASN A 15 -19.62 35.92 -23.50
N ALA A 16 -20.35 35.55 -24.56
CA ALA A 16 -20.78 34.18 -24.78
C ALA A 16 -19.58 33.20 -24.99
N ALA A 17 -18.51 33.67 -25.64
CA ALA A 17 -17.28 32.89 -25.79
C ALA A 17 -16.55 32.69 -24.44
N ILE A 18 -16.47 33.74 -23.63
CA ILE A 18 -15.89 33.70 -22.28
C ILE A 18 -16.67 32.71 -21.38
N GLU A 19 -17.99 32.77 -21.38
CA GLU A 19 -18.83 31.86 -20.61
C GLU A 19 -18.67 30.38 -21.06
N ARG A 20 -18.57 30.16 -22.35
CA ARG A 20 -18.29 28.82 -22.89
C ARG A 20 -16.92 28.28 -22.43
N GLN A 21 -15.88 29.11 -22.57
CA GLN A 21 -14.53 28.73 -22.12
C GLN A 21 -14.47 28.49 -20.60
N ALA A 22 -15.19 29.28 -19.82
CA ALA A 22 -15.27 29.08 -18.37
C ALA A 22 -15.90 27.73 -18.01
N ARG A 23 -16.96 27.30 -18.72
CA ARG A 23 -17.56 25.97 -18.54
C ARG A 23 -16.59 24.85 -18.94
N GLU A 24 -16.00 24.94 -20.13
CA GLU A 24 -15.02 23.96 -20.62
C GLU A 24 -13.83 23.81 -19.64
N LEU A 25 -13.34 24.93 -19.11
CA LEU A 25 -12.27 24.93 -18.11
C LEU A 25 -12.70 24.28 -16.80
N ALA A 26 -13.92 24.52 -16.34
CA ALA A 26 -14.47 23.91 -15.13
C ALA A 26 -14.60 22.38 -15.28
N GLU A 27 -15.09 21.91 -16.45
CA GLU A 27 -15.18 20.48 -16.78
C GLU A 27 -13.80 19.84 -16.85
N ALA A 28 -12.84 20.48 -17.52
CA ALA A 28 -11.47 19.98 -17.60
C ALA A 28 -10.81 19.86 -16.22
N ARG A 29 -10.99 20.87 -15.35
CA ARG A 29 -10.49 20.84 -13.97
C ARG A 29 -11.13 19.71 -13.16
N HIS A 30 -12.41 19.47 -13.32
CA HIS A 30 -13.11 18.36 -12.66
C HIS A 30 -12.55 17.00 -13.11
N HIS A 31 -12.36 16.80 -14.42
CA HIS A 31 -11.75 15.57 -14.95
C HIS A 31 -10.31 15.36 -14.45
N ILE A 32 -9.49 16.42 -14.43
CA ILE A 32 -8.12 16.34 -13.87
C ILE A 32 -8.19 15.91 -12.41
N ALA A 33 -9.06 16.51 -11.62
CA ALA A 33 -9.19 16.18 -10.22
C ALA A 33 -9.65 14.73 -9.96
N LEU A 34 -10.50 14.16 -10.82
CA LEU A 34 -10.85 12.73 -10.76
C LEU A 34 -9.67 11.81 -11.08
N LEU A 35 -8.81 12.20 -12.04
CA LEU A 35 -7.60 11.44 -12.37
C LEU A 35 -6.58 11.51 -11.23
N GLU A 36 -6.41 12.66 -10.60
CA GLU A 36 -5.55 12.83 -9.42
C GLU A 36 -6.05 11.96 -8.25
N ASP A 37 -7.35 11.98 -7.96
CA ASP A 37 -7.95 11.13 -6.93
C ASP A 37 -7.72 9.65 -7.19
N ARG A 38 -7.89 9.21 -8.43
CA ARG A 38 -7.60 7.83 -8.82
C ARG A 38 -6.15 7.46 -8.55
N ASN A 39 -5.19 8.31 -8.92
CA ASN A 39 -3.78 8.08 -8.68
C ASN A 39 -3.45 8.03 -7.17
N GLU A 40 -4.06 8.90 -6.36
CA GLU A 40 -3.88 8.87 -4.90
C GLU A 40 -4.40 7.55 -4.30
N ILE A 41 -5.56 7.07 -4.74
CA ILE A 41 -6.16 5.81 -4.28
C ILE A 41 -5.30 4.61 -4.68
N GLU A 42 -4.78 4.57 -5.91
CA GLU A 42 -3.85 3.52 -6.34
C GLU A 42 -2.57 3.52 -5.47
N ARG A 43 -2.04 4.69 -5.14
CA ARG A 43 -0.89 4.82 -4.21
C ARG A 43 -1.19 4.29 -2.82
N LEU A 44 -2.38 4.53 -2.27
CA LEU A 44 -2.80 3.95 -0.99
C LEU A 44 -2.80 2.43 -1.04
N GLN A 45 -3.36 1.86 -2.11
CA GLN A 45 -3.42 0.41 -2.31
C GLN A 45 -2.02 -0.20 -2.40
N TYR A 46 -1.12 0.42 -3.15
CA TYR A 46 0.25 -0.08 -3.29
C TYR A 46 1.06 0.08 -2.01
N ALA A 47 0.91 1.21 -1.30
CA ALA A 47 1.55 1.42 0.00
C ALA A 47 1.09 0.37 1.03
N TYR A 48 -0.21 0.05 1.07
CA TYR A 48 -0.75 -1.03 1.88
C TYR A 48 -0.02 -2.36 1.60
N GLY A 49 0.17 -2.73 0.33
CA GLY A 49 0.90 -3.93 -0.06
C GLY A 49 2.34 -3.93 0.47
N TYR A 50 3.09 -2.86 0.24
CA TYR A 50 4.47 -2.75 0.74
C TYR A 50 4.56 -2.77 2.26
N PHE A 51 3.61 -2.16 2.97
CA PHE A 51 3.63 -2.16 4.44
C PHE A 51 3.35 -3.53 5.03
N ILE A 52 2.38 -4.27 4.50
CA ILE A 52 2.11 -5.63 4.96
C ILE A 52 3.26 -6.58 4.67
N ASP A 53 3.91 -6.45 3.50
CA ASP A 53 5.07 -7.26 3.10
C ASP A 53 6.26 -7.11 4.06
N ASN A 54 6.36 -5.97 4.72
CA ASN A 54 7.41 -5.68 5.68
C ASN A 54 6.93 -5.76 7.14
N ARG A 55 5.68 -6.18 7.40
CA ARG A 55 5.03 -6.18 8.73
C ARG A 55 5.08 -4.81 9.41
N MET A 56 4.95 -3.74 8.63
CA MET A 56 4.85 -2.35 9.09
C MET A 56 3.40 -2.05 9.48
N PHE A 57 2.92 -2.69 10.52
CA PHE A 57 1.49 -2.69 10.87
C PHE A 57 0.99 -1.34 11.38
N ARG A 58 1.86 -0.52 11.95
CA ARG A 58 1.53 0.86 12.32
C ARG A 58 1.26 1.69 11.06
N GLU A 59 2.22 1.73 10.14
CA GLU A 59 2.13 2.46 8.89
C GLU A 59 0.93 1.99 8.05
N MET A 60 0.66 0.68 8.06
CA MET A 60 -0.52 0.11 7.42
C MET A 60 -1.83 0.58 8.07
N THR A 61 -1.88 0.64 9.42
CA THR A 61 -3.06 1.12 10.14
C THR A 61 -3.30 2.62 9.92
N ASP A 62 -2.24 3.40 9.76
CA ASP A 62 -2.30 4.85 9.52
C ASP A 62 -2.87 5.20 8.13
N LEU A 63 -3.00 4.22 7.21
CA LEU A 63 -3.71 4.41 5.94
C LEU A 63 -5.24 4.49 6.10
N PHE A 64 -5.78 3.97 7.21
CA PHE A 64 -7.23 3.90 7.42
C PHE A 64 -7.82 5.22 7.92
N CYS A 65 -9.09 5.45 7.61
CA CYS A 65 -9.85 6.58 8.15
C CYS A 65 -10.09 6.42 9.67
N ASP A 66 -10.38 7.53 10.33
CA ASP A 66 -10.45 7.55 11.79
C ASP A 66 -11.74 6.92 12.31
N GLU A 67 -12.84 7.05 11.56
CA GLU A 67 -14.13 6.51 11.95
C GLU A 67 -14.71 5.53 10.92
N GLY A 68 -15.34 4.47 11.43
CA GLY A 68 -16.08 3.51 10.62
C GLY A 68 -15.22 2.65 9.69
N CYS A 69 -13.89 2.59 9.89
CA CYS A 69 -13.03 1.74 9.09
C CYS A 69 -13.11 0.26 9.49
N TRP A 70 -12.78 -0.62 8.54
CA TRP A 70 -12.72 -2.07 8.77
C TRP A 70 -11.68 -2.78 7.90
N ILE A 71 -11.32 -4.00 8.34
CA ILE A 71 -10.55 -4.96 7.55
C ILE A 71 -11.19 -6.34 7.64
N GLU A 72 -11.24 -7.06 6.51
CA GLU A 72 -11.74 -8.42 6.38
C GLU A 72 -10.81 -9.19 5.44
N ILE A 73 -10.15 -10.22 5.93
CA ILE A 73 -9.19 -11.02 5.16
C ILE A 73 -9.62 -12.48 5.15
N GLY A 74 -10.09 -12.94 4.00
CA GLY A 74 -10.60 -14.30 3.82
C GLY A 74 -11.77 -14.59 4.78
N GLN A 75 -11.79 -15.78 5.37
CA GLN A 75 -12.84 -16.21 6.29
C GLN A 75 -12.61 -15.84 7.76
N ARG A 76 -11.64 -14.93 8.06
CA ARG A 76 -11.31 -14.53 9.43
C ARG A 76 -12.31 -13.59 10.07
N GLY A 77 -13.28 -13.10 9.28
CA GLY A 77 -14.25 -12.12 9.72
C GLY A 77 -13.77 -10.69 9.63
N ARG A 78 -14.63 -9.77 10.05
CA ARG A 78 -14.44 -8.33 9.91
C ARG A 78 -14.08 -7.69 11.25
N TYR A 79 -13.05 -6.84 11.24
CA TYR A 79 -12.57 -6.10 12.39
C TYR A 79 -12.79 -4.60 12.16
N TYR A 80 -13.46 -3.91 13.10
CA TYR A 80 -13.85 -2.51 12.97
C TYR A 80 -12.99 -1.59 13.83
N GLY A 81 -12.60 -0.44 13.27
CA GLY A 81 -11.86 0.63 13.94
C GLY A 81 -10.35 0.40 13.99
N LYS A 82 -9.57 1.49 13.89
CA LYS A 82 -8.09 1.46 13.81
C LYS A 82 -7.44 0.60 14.88
N ALA A 83 -7.83 0.77 16.15
CA ALA A 83 -7.22 0.04 17.25
C ALA A 83 -7.42 -1.49 17.13
N ARG A 84 -8.62 -1.92 16.68
CA ARG A 84 -8.90 -3.34 16.51
C ARG A 84 -8.26 -3.90 15.23
N ILE A 85 -8.18 -3.11 14.16
CA ILE A 85 -7.43 -3.45 12.96
C ILE A 85 -5.95 -3.64 13.30
N HIS A 86 -5.36 -2.71 14.04
CA HIS A 86 -3.96 -2.79 14.47
C HIS A 86 -3.68 -4.06 15.27
N ARG A 87 -4.53 -4.39 16.25
CA ARG A 87 -4.41 -5.63 17.04
C ARG A 87 -4.54 -6.87 16.16
N PHE A 88 -5.49 -6.91 15.24
CA PHE A 88 -5.66 -8.02 14.30
C PHE A 88 -4.40 -8.23 13.44
N LEU A 89 -3.84 -7.15 12.90
CA LEU A 89 -2.62 -7.20 12.10
C LEU A 89 -1.42 -7.69 12.91
N HIS A 90 -1.25 -7.17 14.11
CA HIS A 90 -0.11 -7.50 14.96
C HIS A 90 -0.26 -8.88 15.63
N GLU A 91 -1.38 -9.12 16.32
CA GLU A 91 -1.56 -10.32 17.15
C GLU A 91 -1.95 -11.56 16.32
N VAL A 92 -2.76 -11.40 15.26
CA VAL A 92 -3.27 -12.54 14.47
C VAL A 92 -2.41 -12.78 13.23
N LEU A 93 -2.20 -11.78 12.38
CA LEU A 93 -1.38 -11.95 11.17
C LEU A 93 0.12 -11.90 11.48
N GLY A 94 0.50 -11.09 12.46
CA GLY A 94 1.87 -10.89 12.89
C GLY A 94 2.38 -11.92 13.90
N ASP A 95 1.49 -12.71 14.49
CA ASP A 95 1.84 -13.60 15.61
C ASP A 95 2.58 -12.86 16.75
N GLY A 96 2.12 -11.62 17.05
CA GLY A 96 2.71 -10.72 18.04
C GLY A 96 4.08 -10.15 17.65
N ARG A 97 4.48 -10.26 16.39
CA ARG A 97 5.78 -9.81 15.88
C ARG A 97 5.66 -8.56 14.99
N TRP A 98 6.68 -7.73 15.03
CA TRP A 98 6.91 -6.61 14.13
C TRP A 98 8.08 -6.92 13.20
N GLY A 99 7.99 -6.51 11.92
CA GLY A 99 9.02 -6.76 10.95
C GLY A 99 9.17 -8.25 10.59
N LEU A 100 10.08 -8.54 9.70
CA LEU A 100 10.37 -9.88 9.21
C LEU A 100 11.49 -10.55 10.02
N LEU A 101 11.45 -11.88 10.10
CA LEU A 101 12.57 -12.70 10.53
C LEU A 101 13.56 -12.86 9.37
N LYS A 102 14.78 -13.31 9.71
CA LYS A 102 15.75 -13.70 8.70
C LYS A 102 15.17 -14.82 7.82
N ASP A 103 15.33 -14.69 6.51
CA ASP A 103 14.82 -15.60 5.49
C ASP A 103 13.28 -15.72 5.42
N GLU A 104 12.55 -14.83 6.10
CA GLU A 104 11.11 -14.70 5.96
C GLU A 104 10.75 -13.83 4.75
N VAL A 105 9.86 -14.32 3.92
CA VAL A 105 9.31 -13.60 2.76
C VAL A 105 7.80 -13.56 2.86
N ILE A 106 7.25 -12.36 2.72
CA ILE A 106 5.83 -12.11 2.54
C ILE A 106 5.70 -11.14 1.39
N ASN A 107 4.91 -11.47 0.39
CA ASN A 107 4.73 -10.67 -0.82
C ASN A 107 3.24 -10.60 -1.15
N HIS A 108 2.68 -9.40 -1.23
CA HIS A 108 1.30 -9.14 -1.68
C HIS A 108 1.35 -8.30 -2.96
N VAL A 109 1.60 -8.97 -4.09
CA VAL A 109 1.66 -8.29 -5.39
C VAL A 109 0.26 -7.80 -5.77
N GLN A 110 0.11 -6.48 -5.87
CA GLN A 110 -1.13 -5.81 -6.23
C GLN A 110 -1.19 -5.61 -7.75
N GLN A 111 -2.22 -6.14 -8.40
CA GLN A 111 -2.32 -6.12 -9.85
C GLN A 111 -3.70 -5.67 -10.35
N GLN A 112 -3.71 -5.09 -11.54
CA GLN A 112 -4.92 -4.77 -12.29
C GLN A 112 -5.94 -3.94 -11.50
N PRO A 113 -5.56 -2.83 -10.87
CA PRO A 113 -6.51 -2.03 -10.10
C PRO A 113 -7.53 -1.37 -11.03
N ILE A 114 -8.80 -1.48 -10.66
CA ILE A 114 -9.90 -0.71 -11.23
C ILE A 114 -10.41 0.19 -10.12
N VAL A 115 -10.26 1.50 -10.30
CA VAL A 115 -10.69 2.50 -9.32
C VAL A 115 -11.87 3.28 -9.87
N THR A 116 -12.92 3.39 -9.06
CA THR A 116 -14.11 4.21 -9.32
C THR A 116 -14.22 5.27 -8.24
N VAL A 117 -14.19 6.54 -8.63
CA VAL A 117 -14.38 7.69 -7.74
C VAL A 117 -15.81 8.20 -7.91
N ALA A 118 -16.51 8.47 -6.82
CA ALA A 118 -17.82 9.10 -6.85
C ALA A 118 -17.75 10.51 -7.43
N GLU A 119 -18.84 10.99 -8.05
CA GLU A 119 -18.91 12.32 -8.70
C GLU A 119 -18.60 13.45 -7.73
N ASP A 120 -19.03 13.33 -6.48
CA ASP A 120 -18.77 14.32 -5.42
C ASP A 120 -17.34 14.23 -4.83
N ARG A 121 -16.54 13.26 -5.27
CA ARG A 121 -15.16 13.03 -4.86
C ARG A 121 -14.98 12.83 -3.35
N LYS A 122 -15.98 12.26 -2.67
CA LYS A 122 -15.93 11.96 -1.22
C LYS A 122 -15.74 10.48 -0.92
N GLN A 123 -16.10 9.63 -1.85
CA GLN A 123 -16.01 8.18 -1.73
C GLN A 123 -15.43 7.58 -3.02
N ALA A 124 -14.77 6.44 -2.87
CA ALA A 124 -14.26 5.68 -3.99
C ALA A 124 -14.20 4.19 -3.65
N TRP A 125 -14.08 3.38 -4.68
CA TRP A 125 -13.98 1.92 -4.59
C TRP A 125 -12.86 1.44 -5.50
N SER A 126 -12.20 0.36 -5.10
CA SER A 126 -11.27 -0.31 -5.99
C SER A 126 -11.46 -1.82 -5.95
N ARG A 127 -11.24 -2.43 -7.11
CA ARG A 127 -11.01 -3.86 -7.25
C ARG A 127 -9.59 -4.09 -7.72
N ALA A 128 -8.86 -5.01 -7.06
CA ALA A 128 -7.52 -5.37 -7.48
C ALA A 128 -7.28 -6.87 -7.26
N ARG A 129 -6.42 -7.47 -8.06
CA ARG A 129 -5.95 -8.84 -7.83
C ARG A 129 -4.76 -8.81 -6.89
N ALA A 130 -4.72 -9.76 -5.96
CA ALA A 130 -3.59 -10.00 -5.09
C ALA A 130 -2.98 -11.38 -5.37
N GLN A 131 -1.69 -11.42 -5.69
CA GLN A 131 -0.91 -12.64 -5.59
C GLN A 131 -0.11 -12.60 -4.28
N VAL A 132 -0.36 -13.58 -3.41
CA VAL A 132 0.31 -13.69 -2.13
C VAL A 132 1.30 -14.83 -2.16
N GLN A 133 2.53 -14.56 -1.75
CA GLN A 133 3.60 -15.56 -1.71
C GLN A 133 4.36 -15.40 -0.40
N GLY A 134 4.82 -16.49 0.16
CA GLY A 134 5.65 -16.40 1.35
C GLY A 134 5.88 -17.70 2.10
N ASN A 135 6.77 -17.61 3.07
CA ASN A 135 7.14 -18.67 3.98
C ASN A 135 7.09 -18.14 5.42
N SER A 136 5.95 -17.73 5.88
CA SER A 136 5.80 -17.12 7.22
C SER A 136 5.16 -18.10 8.21
N PRO A 137 5.88 -18.47 9.28
CA PRO A 137 7.30 -18.20 9.63
C PRO A 137 8.29 -18.93 8.69
N PRO A 138 9.58 -18.56 8.68
CA PRO A 138 10.56 -19.08 7.71
C PRO A 138 10.94 -20.55 7.89
N ASP A 139 10.64 -21.16 9.03
CA ASP A 139 10.80 -22.60 9.31
C ASP A 139 9.60 -23.44 8.82
N THR A 140 8.62 -22.82 8.20
CA THR A 140 7.48 -23.51 7.59
C THR A 140 7.97 -24.46 6.50
N PRO A 141 7.50 -25.72 6.46
CA PRO A 141 8.00 -26.72 5.52
C PRO A 141 7.61 -26.47 4.06
N HIS A 142 6.79 -25.49 3.81
CA HIS A 142 6.28 -25.16 2.48
C HIS A 142 6.37 -23.66 2.19
N PHE A 143 6.40 -23.32 0.90
CA PHE A 143 6.21 -21.97 0.40
C PHE A 143 4.77 -21.82 -0.08
N LEU A 144 4.05 -20.84 0.48
CA LEU A 144 2.67 -20.54 0.14
C LEU A 144 2.60 -19.74 -1.17
N LEU A 145 1.73 -20.16 -2.06
CA LEU A 145 1.20 -19.35 -3.15
C LEU A 145 -0.30 -19.20 -2.94
N ALA A 146 -0.80 -18.00 -3.05
CA ALA A 146 -2.23 -17.73 -2.98
C ALA A 146 -2.63 -16.63 -3.96
N ASP A 147 -3.89 -16.63 -4.34
CA ASP A 147 -4.49 -15.59 -5.17
C ASP A 147 -5.79 -15.13 -4.51
N GLY A 148 -6.08 -13.85 -4.64
CA GLY A 148 -7.29 -13.26 -4.10
C GLY A 148 -7.71 -12.00 -4.83
N ILE A 149 -8.86 -11.49 -4.44
CA ILE A 149 -9.42 -10.24 -4.94
C ILE A 149 -9.59 -9.28 -3.77
N TYR A 150 -9.03 -8.10 -3.90
CA TYR A 150 -9.37 -6.95 -3.07
C TYR A 150 -10.62 -6.26 -3.61
N GLU A 151 -11.54 -5.97 -2.71
CA GLU A 151 -12.67 -5.04 -2.90
C GLU A 151 -12.59 -4.02 -1.78
N ASN A 152 -12.06 -2.85 -2.08
CA ASN A 152 -11.76 -1.86 -1.07
C ASN A 152 -12.63 -0.62 -1.23
N GLU A 153 -12.88 0.04 -0.10
CA GLU A 153 -13.59 1.31 -0.02
C GLU A 153 -12.67 2.40 0.52
N TYR A 154 -12.83 3.60 -0.01
CA TYR A 154 -12.05 4.77 0.38
C TYR A 154 -12.97 5.95 0.68
N VAL A 155 -12.51 6.82 1.55
CA VAL A 155 -13.21 8.05 1.94
C VAL A 155 -12.23 9.20 1.96
N ARG A 156 -12.72 10.39 1.67
CA ARG A 156 -11.93 11.61 1.77
C ARG A 156 -12.22 12.30 3.10
N GLU A 157 -11.24 12.27 4.01
CA GLU A 157 -11.23 12.96 5.29
C GLU A 157 -10.16 14.05 5.30
N ASP A 158 -10.48 15.23 5.77
CA ASP A 158 -9.58 16.39 5.88
C ASP A 158 -8.79 16.66 4.58
N GLY A 159 -9.46 16.49 3.44
CA GLY A 159 -8.89 16.71 2.12
C GLY A 159 -7.97 15.59 1.60
N ARG A 160 -7.77 14.50 2.35
CA ARG A 160 -6.93 13.35 1.99
C ARG A 160 -7.74 12.10 1.78
N TRP A 161 -7.35 11.27 0.83
CA TRP A 161 -7.90 9.94 0.68
C TRP A 161 -7.36 9.01 1.75
N LYS A 162 -8.25 8.24 2.37
CA LYS A 162 -7.94 7.22 3.38
C LYS A 162 -8.71 5.93 3.05
N ILE A 163 -8.19 4.80 3.51
CA ILE A 163 -8.88 3.52 3.39
C ILE A 163 -10.03 3.48 4.41
N ARG A 164 -11.25 3.28 3.93
CA ARG A 164 -12.41 3.01 4.79
C ARG A 164 -12.55 1.51 5.05
N GLY A 165 -12.39 0.69 4.04
CA GLY A 165 -12.54 -0.74 4.16
C GLY A 165 -11.62 -1.52 3.25
N VAL A 166 -11.07 -2.60 3.79
CA VAL A 166 -10.35 -3.61 3.02
C VAL A 166 -11.10 -4.92 3.13
N THR A 167 -11.47 -5.48 1.98
CA THR A 167 -12.02 -6.84 1.89
C THR A 167 -11.16 -7.66 0.93
N VAL A 168 -10.63 -8.77 1.40
CA VAL A 168 -9.84 -9.70 0.59
C VAL A 168 -10.54 -11.04 0.53
N THR A 169 -11.00 -11.42 -0.66
CA THR A 169 -11.55 -12.74 -0.92
C THR A 169 -10.50 -13.63 -1.55
N MET A 170 -10.15 -14.73 -0.90
CA MET A 170 -9.15 -15.66 -1.42
C MET A 170 -9.76 -16.57 -2.48
N THR A 171 -9.09 -16.67 -3.62
CA THR A 171 -9.48 -17.52 -4.74
C THR A 171 -8.96 -18.95 -4.55
N PHE A 172 -7.67 -19.07 -4.19
CA PHE A 172 -7.05 -20.34 -3.87
C PHE A 172 -5.84 -20.17 -2.96
N TYR A 173 -5.43 -21.27 -2.35
CA TYR A 173 -4.16 -21.48 -1.69
C TYR A 173 -3.46 -22.70 -2.29
N ALA A 174 -2.15 -22.61 -2.49
CA ALA A 174 -1.30 -23.72 -2.87
C ALA A 174 -0.04 -23.71 -2.04
N ALA A 175 0.43 -24.89 -1.63
CA ALA A 175 1.67 -25.05 -0.88
C ALA A 175 2.70 -25.75 -1.77
N LEU A 176 3.89 -25.17 -1.87
CA LEU A 176 5.03 -25.78 -2.53
C LEU A 176 5.89 -26.48 -1.45
N GLU A 177 5.80 -27.80 -1.41
CA GLU A 177 6.53 -28.61 -0.43
C GLU A 177 8.05 -28.48 -0.58
N ARG A 178 8.75 -28.41 0.58
CA ARG A 178 10.20 -28.35 0.67
C ARG A 178 10.87 -27.17 -0.04
N ALA A 179 10.14 -26.10 -0.33
CA ALA A 179 10.72 -24.87 -0.83
C ALA A 179 11.62 -24.26 0.25
N ARG A 180 12.87 -23.97 -0.11
CA ARG A 180 13.83 -23.30 0.77
C ARG A 180 14.04 -21.89 0.26
N ILE A 181 13.82 -20.93 1.13
CA ILE A 181 14.06 -19.50 0.86
C ILE A 181 15.30 -19.07 1.63
N TRP A 182 16.12 -18.26 1.00
CA TRP A 182 17.23 -17.55 1.62
C TRP A 182 17.43 -16.21 0.93
N PHE A 183 17.96 -15.24 1.65
CA PHE A 183 18.32 -13.96 1.06
C PHE A 183 19.65 -14.10 0.33
N PRO A 184 19.69 -13.88 -1.00
CA PRO A 184 20.88 -14.11 -1.79
C PRO A 184 21.97 -13.10 -1.42
N SER A 185 23.20 -13.61 -1.25
CA SER A 185 24.40 -12.80 -1.27
C SER A 185 25.06 -12.95 -2.62
N ALA A 186 25.22 -11.86 -3.33
CA ALA A 186 25.92 -11.82 -4.61
C ALA A 186 27.12 -10.86 -4.48
N PRO A 187 28.30 -11.34 -4.06
CA PRO A 187 29.48 -10.52 -3.96
C PRO A 187 29.90 -9.98 -5.32
N PRO A 188 30.57 -8.84 -5.38
CA PRO A 188 31.14 -8.30 -6.61
C PRO A 188 32.04 -9.31 -7.32
N SER A 189 32.08 -9.26 -8.65
CA SER A 189 32.97 -10.08 -9.44
C SER A 189 34.43 -9.63 -9.24
N GLU A 190 35.31 -10.55 -8.91
CA GLU A 190 36.76 -10.28 -8.84
C GLU A 190 37.36 -10.01 -10.23
N ALA A 191 36.84 -10.70 -11.27
CA ALA A 191 37.32 -10.56 -12.63
C ALA A 191 36.85 -9.25 -13.30
N MET A 192 35.74 -8.65 -12.79
CA MET A 192 35.18 -7.39 -13.28
C MET A 192 34.63 -6.64 -12.07
N PRO A 193 35.48 -5.95 -11.30
CA PRO A 193 35.02 -5.14 -10.17
C PRO A 193 34.08 -4.03 -10.62
N PRO A 194 33.02 -3.75 -9.84
CA PRO A 194 32.13 -2.64 -10.16
C PRO A 194 32.80 -1.27 -9.94
N ASP A 195 32.38 -0.24 -10.66
CA ASP A 195 32.88 1.13 -10.52
C ASP A 195 32.45 1.80 -9.21
N ALA A 196 31.38 1.31 -8.58
CA ALA A 196 30.87 1.79 -7.30
C ALA A 196 30.14 0.66 -6.55
N PRO A 197 30.04 0.73 -5.21
CA PRO A 197 29.26 -0.22 -4.44
C PRO A 197 27.77 -0.16 -4.80
N SER A 198 27.06 -1.27 -4.57
CA SER A 198 25.61 -1.32 -4.72
C SER A 198 24.94 -0.29 -3.81
N GLN A 199 23.97 0.47 -4.35
CA GLN A 199 23.28 1.52 -3.59
C GLN A 199 22.30 0.97 -2.54
N PRO A 200 21.45 -0.07 -2.82
CA PRO A 200 20.72 -0.69 -1.75
C PRO A 200 21.68 -1.39 -0.79
N GLU A 201 21.78 -0.85 0.42
CA GLU A 201 22.54 -1.51 1.48
C GLU A 201 21.84 -2.79 1.93
N VAL A 202 22.62 -3.69 2.51
CA VAL A 202 22.09 -4.91 3.11
C VAL A 202 21.56 -4.57 4.50
N ASP A 203 20.29 -4.85 4.74
CA ASP A 203 19.64 -4.63 6.04
C ASP A 203 20.07 -5.67 7.09
N ALA A 204 19.55 -5.52 8.32
CA ALA A 204 19.87 -6.42 9.42
C ALA A 204 19.48 -7.90 9.17
N LEU A 205 18.60 -8.16 8.20
CA LEU A 205 18.18 -9.51 7.80
C LEU A 205 19.08 -10.12 6.72
N GLY A 206 19.99 -9.34 6.13
CA GLY A 206 20.85 -9.76 5.03
C GLY A 206 20.20 -9.62 3.65
N ARG A 207 19.12 -8.87 3.51
CA ARG A 207 18.47 -8.55 2.24
C ARG A 207 18.85 -7.15 1.76
N GLN A 208 18.88 -6.96 0.43
CA GLN A 208 18.97 -5.61 -0.12
C GLN A 208 17.60 -4.93 0.04
N PHE A 209 17.60 -3.77 0.68
CA PHE A 209 16.40 -2.97 0.89
C PHE A 209 16.56 -1.60 0.22
N ASN A 210 15.69 -1.30 -0.74
CA ASN A 210 15.65 0.02 -1.35
C ASN A 210 14.98 1.01 -0.39
N PRO A 211 15.65 2.13 -0.03
CA PRO A 211 15.03 3.17 0.77
C PRO A 211 13.74 3.69 0.13
N TRP A 212 12.79 4.07 0.96
CA TRP A 212 11.56 4.68 0.50
C TRP A 212 11.86 6.03 -0.16
N HIS A 213 11.47 6.23 -1.41
CA HIS A 213 11.56 7.53 -2.08
C HIS A 213 10.30 8.38 -1.90
N PHE A 214 9.32 7.90 -1.16
CA PHE A 214 8.04 8.56 -0.89
C PHE A 214 7.76 8.58 0.61
N ARG A 215 6.97 9.57 1.02
CA ARG A 215 6.47 9.71 2.39
C ARG A 215 5.21 8.90 2.59
N HIS A 216 4.85 8.64 3.85
CA HIS A 216 3.58 8.00 4.17
C HIS A 216 2.42 8.75 3.48
N PRO A 217 1.59 8.09 2.64
CA PRO A 217 0.66 8.80 1.75
C PRO A 217 -0.47 9.53 2.47
N VAL A 218 -0.80 9.15 3.69
CA VAL A 218 -1.82 9.81 4.52
C VAL A 218 -1.19 10.80 5.48
N GLU A 219 -0.28 10.36 6.33
CA GLU A 219 0.27 11.15 7.43
C GLU A 219 1.47 12.04 7.01
N GLY A 220 2.09 11.76 5.86
CA GLY A 220 3.13 12.59 5.27
C GLY A 220 4.49 12.51 5.96
N TYR A 221 4.70 11.63 6.94
CA TYR A 221 6.00 11.44 7.57
C TYR A 221 6.98 10.65 6.69
N GLU A 222 8.25 10.76 6.96
CA GLU A 222 9.28 9.98 6.29
C GLU A 222 9.25 8.53 6.76
N LEU A 223 9.29 7.60 5.80
CA LEU A 223 9.33 6.18 6.09
C LEU A 223 10.77 5.74 6.39
N GLY A 224 10.94 5.06 7.50
CA GLY A 224 12.22 4.45 7.88
C GLY A 224 12.42 3.06 7.26
N ILE A 225 13.60 2.50 7.46
CA ILE A 225 13.87 1.09 7.15
C ILE A 225 12.94 0.23 8.03
N PRO A 226 12.24 -0.78 7.47
CA PRO A 226 11.37 -1.66 8.26
C PRO A 226 12.13 -2.30 9.42
N ALA A 227 11.51 -2.30 10.58
CA ALA A 227 12.09 -2.95 11.74
C ALA A 227 12.27 -4.46 11.49
N SER A 228 13.39 -5.02 11.97
CA SER A 228 13.59 -6.47 12.04
C SER A 228 12.84 -7.04 13.25
N ALA A 229 12.21 -8.21 13.09
CA ALA A 229 11.65 -8.96 14.19
C ALA A 229 12.72 -9.63 15.07
N LEU A 230 13.99 -9.62 14.62
CA LEU A 230 15.09 -10.08 15.45
C LEU A 230 15.35 -9.06 16.56
N PRO A 231 15.43 -9.49 17.83
CA PRO A 231 15.77 -8.59 18.92
C PRO A 231 17.20 -8.04 18.71
N PRO A 232 17.49 -6.82 19.22
CA PRO A 232 18.86 -6.30 19.28
C PRO A 232 19.79 -7.33 19.94
N ILE A 233 21.02 -7.39 19.49
CA ILE A 233 22.01 -8.40 19.97
C ILE A 233 22.11 -8.43 21.50
N GLU A 234 21.97 -7.29 22.16
CA GLU A 234 22.02 -7.14 23.63
C GLU A 234 20.79 -7.76 24.34
N SER A 235 19.67 -7.95 23.66
CA SER A 235 18.45 -8.56 24.21
C SER A 235 18.26 -10.02 23.81
N ALA A 236 19.00 -10.51 22.83
CA ALA A 236 18.90 -11.88 22.30
C ALA A 236 19.22 -12.96 23.35
N SER A 237 19.93 -12.62 24.44
CA SER A 237 20.25 -13.56 25.52
C SER A 237 19.06 -13.91 26.42
N LYS A 238 17.90 -13.28 26.24
CA LYS A 238 16.71 -13.47 27.11
C LYS A 238 15.52 -14.14 26.43
N ILE A 239 15.61 -14.45 25.14
CA ILE A 239 14.52 -15.10 24.42
C ILE A 239 14.95 -16.53 24.13
N ASP A 240 14.36 -17.48 24.84
CA ASP A 240 14.49 -18.89 24.55
C ASP A 240 13.76 -19.20 23.23
N PRO A 241 14.48 -19.59 22.14
CA PRO A 241 13.85 -19.93 20.86
C PRO A 241 12.92 -21.15 20.94
N ASN A 242 12.89 -21.86 22.08
CA ASN A 242 12.09 -23.06 22.28
C ASN A 242 10.80 -22.83 23.07
N THR A 243 10.47 -21.64 23.47
CA THR A 243 9.14 -21.35 24.06
C THR A 243 8.05 -21.42 22.99
N LYS A 244 7.76 -22.62 22.50
CA LYS A 244 6.48 -22.92 21.86
C LYS A 244 5.41 -22.77 22.94
N LYS A 245 4.56 -21.75 22.82
CA LYS A 245 3.34 -21.74 23.62
C LYS A 245 2.49 -22.93 23.20
N SER A 246 2.30 -23.83 24.14
CA SER A 246 1.31 -24.91 24.13
C SER A 246 -0.10 -24.36 23.91
#